data_774148292e360d90e2ceabb15d3d79b5
#
_entry.id   774148292e360d90e2ceabb15d3d79b5
#
_cell.length_a   1.000
_cell.length_b   1.000
_cell.length_c   1.000
_cell.angle_alpha   90.00
_cell.angle_beta   90.00
_cell.angle_gamma   90.00
#
_symmetry.space_group_name_H-M   'P 1'
#
loop_
_entity.id
_entity.type
_entity.pdbx_description
1 polymer ?
#
loop_
_entity_poly.entity_id
_entity_poly.type
_entity_poly.pdbx_seq_one_letter_code
_entity_poly.pdbx_strand_id
1 'polypeptide(L)'
;MMSVVVGTSACVTVCPFCVSGEFLNKENRIEPKVNWRNFKIACKLADRSGVDTVMLTSRGEPTLFPNQITEYLEHLQEFGMPFKELQTNGIPMAKNMKKYRPLLEKWYELGLTHITISTVSNIEEINKEVYTPHAKQYIDLSKFISELHEIGLSVRLTCVCTKEWMSTSKQVKEYIEFAKSNKVEQVTLRPLNDEYRRETAQVWIDNHKMSNEDKENIRNYLNENGTVLMELNRIGTVYDVNGQNVMFSVPLTKYTNNSDSNEARNLIFFQDGHIRYEWEKEGGILL
;
A
#
# COMPACT_ATOMS: atom_id res chain seq x y z
N MET A 1 -10.92 -6.23 -5.53
CA MET A 1 -9.64 -6.53 -4.85
C MET A 1 -9.92 -7.24 -3.54
N MET A 2 -9.08 -8.20 -3.17
CA MET A 2 -9.10 -8.87 -1.86
C MET A 2 -7.83 -8.50 -1.09
N SER A 3 -7.96 -7.93 0.11
CA SER A 3 -6.85 -7.69 1.02
C SER A 3 -6.69 -8.86 1.98
N VAL A 4 -5.45 -9.29 2.21
CA VAL A 4 -5.10 -10.37 3.14
C VAL A 4 -4.17 -9.82 4.20
N VAL A 5 -4.57 -9.93 5.46
CA VAL A 5 -3.79 -9.41 6.59
C VAL A 5 -2.71 -10.41 6.98
N VAL A 6 -1.45 -9.97 6.89
CA VAL A 6 -0.24 -10.74 7.21
C VAL A 6 0.30 -10.30 8.57
N GLY A 7 0.69 -11.24 9.40
CA GLY A 7 1.39 -10.98 10.66
C GLY A 7 0.56 -10.22 11.68
N THR A 8 1.24 -9.42 12.46
CA THR A 8 0.66 -8.61 13.54
C THR A 8 0.75 -7.11 13.22
N SER A 9 0.51 -6.27 14.23
CA SER A 9 0.77 -4.83 14.18
C SER A 9 2.26 -4.46 14.40
N ALA A 10 3.18 -5.43 14.44
CA ALA A 10 4.62 -5.16 14.54
C ALA A 10 5.10 -4.38 13.31
N CYS A 11 5.86 -3.32 13.54
CA CYS A 11 6.39 -2.47 12.48
C CYS A 11 7.77 -1.91 12.83
N VAL A 12 8.58 -1.65 11.82
CA VAL A 12 9.90 -1.01 11.97
C VAL A 12 9.85 0.51 11.84
N THR A 13 8.68 1.06 11.53
CA THR A 13 8.46 2.50 11.33
C THR A 13 7.61 3.11 12.44
N VAL A 14 7.60 4.44 12.49
CA VAL A 14 6.84 5.23 13.48
C VAL A 14 5.96 6.30 12.81
N CYS A 15 5.45 5.99 11.62
CA CYS A 15 4.65 6.94 10.81
C CYS A 15 3.61 7.65 11.66
N PRO A 16 3.62 8.99 11.72
CA PRO A 16 2.69 9.75 12.56
C PRO A 16 1.23 9.66 12.06
N PHE A 17 1.05 9.36 10.78
CA PHE A 17 -0.25 9.18 10.12
C PHE A 17 -0.67 7.72 9.99
N CYS A 18 -0.05 6.79 10.72
CA CYS A 18 -0.35 5.37 10.56
C CYS A 18 -1.80 5.05 10.94
N VAL A 19 -2.58 4.53 9.99
CA VAL A 19 -3.98 4.11 10.20
C VAL A 19 -4.13 3.03 11.26
N SER A 20 -3.10 2.19 11.43
CA SER A 20 -3.03 1.13 12.45
C SER A 20 -2.33 1.58 13.72
N GLY A 21 -2.04 2.87 13.87
CA GLY A 21 -1.23 3.39 14.98
C GLY A 21 -1.77 3.08 16.37
N GLU A 22 -3.09 2.93 16.52
CA GLU A 22 -3.75 2.55 17.77
C GLU A 22 -3.48 1.10 18.17
N PHE A 23 -3.21 0.25 17.20
CA PHE A 23 -3.01 -1.19 17.37
C PHE A 23 -1.52 -1.58 17.38
N LEU A 24 -0.60 -0.60 17.26
CA LEU A 24 0.83 -0.89 17.14
C LEU A 24 1.37 -1.51 18.43
N ASN A 25 1.59 -2.82 18.39
CA ASN A 25 2.48 -3.51 19.28
C ASN A 25 3.76 -3.85 18.51
N LYS A 26 4.73 -2.93 18.53
CA LYS A 26 5.97 -2.99 17.73
C LYS A 26 6.82 -4.23 17.99
N GLU A 27 6.65 -4.86 19.15
CA GLU A 27 7.45 -5.99 19.61
C GLU A 27 6.77 -7.35 19.36
N ASN A 28 5.47 -7.36 19.09
CA ASN A 28 4.76 -8.63 18.87
C ASN A 28 5.08 -9.22 17.48
N ARG A 29 6.14 -10.02 17.45
CA ARG A 29 6.58 -10.77 16.27
C ARG A 29 6.17 -12.23 16.29
N ILE A 30 5.26 -12.60 17.15
CA ILE A 30 4.69 -13.96 17.16
C ILE A 30 3.71 -14.05 16.00
N GLU A 31 4.02 -14.92 15.06
CA GLU A 31 3.21 -15.12 13.86
C GLU A 31 1.85 -15.72 14.26
N PRO A 32 0.73 -15.05 13.94
CA PRO A 32 -0.59 -15.55 14.27
C PRO A 32 -0.94 -16.78 13.41
N LYS A 33 -1.67 -17.73 13.99
CA LYS A 33 -2.21 -18.86 13.23
C LYS A 33 -3.29 -18.38 12.27
N VAL A 34 -3.24 -18.90 11.06
CA VAL A 34 -4.23 -18.59 10.01
C VAL A 34 -5.31 -19.68 9.97
N ASN A 35 -6.56 -19.26 9.86
CA ASN A 35 -7.68 -20.17 9.58
C ASN A 35 -7.72 -20.49 8.07
N TRP A 36 -6.92 -21.46 7.64
CA TRP A 36 -6.77 -21.85 6.23
C TRP A 36 -8.08 -22.34 5.60
N ARG A 37 -8.96 -22.97 6.38
CA ARG A 37 -10.28 -23.37 5.88
C ARG A 37 -11.08 -22.15 5.42
N ASN A 38 -11.16 -21.12 6.27
CA ASN A 38 -11.90 -19.91 5.96
C ASN A 38 -11.17 -19.08 4.89
N PHE A 39 -9.82 -19.10 4.85
CA PHE A 39 -9.06 -18.48 3.77
C PHE A 39 -9.43 -19.04 2.40
N LYS A 40 -9.51 -20.37 2.26
CA LYS A 40 -9.95 -21.00 1.01
C LYS A 40 -11.40 -20.62 0.63
N ILE A 41 -12.28 -20.44 1.61
CA ILE A 41 -13.66 -19.98 1.34
C ILE A 41 -13.62 -18.52 0.86
N ALA A 42 -12.80 -17.66 1.49
CA ALA A 42 -12.60 -16.26 1.08
C ALA A 42 -12.09 -16.15 -0.36
N CYS A 43 -11.08 -16.96 -0.71
CA CYS A 43 -10.53 -16.99 -2.06
C CYS A 43 -11.56 -17.46 -3.10
N LYS A 44 -12.36 -18.50 -2.80
CA LYS A 44 -13.45 -18.95 -3.68
C LYS A 44 -14.52 -17.88 -3.89
N LEU A 45 -14.86 -17.14 -2.84
CA LEU A 45 -15.80 -16.02 -2.93
C LEU A 45 -15.23 -14.92 -3.81
N ALA A 46 -13.98 -14.52 -3.56
CA ALA A 46 -13.29 -13.48 -4.32
C ALA A 46 -13.20 -13.85 -5.82
N ASP A 47 -12.74 -15.05 -6.12
CA ASP A 47 -12.59 -15.58 -7.48
C ASP A 47 -13.93 -15.57 -8.24
N ARG A 48 -15.00 -16.07 -7.61
CA ARG A 48 -16.36 -16.06 -8.19
C ARG A 48 -16.95 -14.65 -8.34
N SER A 49 -16.48 -13.71 -7.55
CA SER A 49 -16.89 -12.29 -7.62
C SER A 49 -16.07 -11.48 -8.63
N GLY A 50 -15.20 -12.13 -9.42
CA GLY A 50 -14.38 -11.47 -10.42
C GLY A 50 -13.22 -10.65 -9.84
N VAL A 51 -12.75 -11.00 -8.64
CA VAL A 51 -11.56 -10.38 -8.06
C VAL A 51 -10.32 -10.89 -8.78
N ASP A 52 -9.58 -9.98 -9.39
CA ASP A 52 -8.34 -10.23 -10.12
C ASP A 52 -7.08 -9.98 -9.29
N THR A 53 -7.20 -9.20 -8.21
CA THR A 53 -6.05 -8.71 -7.43
C THR A 53 -6.17 -9.10 -5.96
N VAL A 54 -5.14 -9.79 -5.45
CA VAL A 54 -4.94 -10.05 -4.01
C VAL A 54 -3.82 -9.18 -3.49
N MET A 55 -4.08 -8.40 -2.46
CA MET A 55 -3.10 -7.55 -1.80
C MET A 55 -2.73 -8.13 -0.42
N LEU A 56 -1.50 -8.62 -0.29
CA LEU A 56 -0.91 -8.98 0.99
C LEU A 56 -0.49 -7.70 1.72
N THR A 57 -1.07 -7.43 2.86
CA THR A 57 -0.84 -6.21 3.63
C THR A 57 -0.85 -6.54 5.13
N SER A 58 -0.64 -5.54 5.99
CA SER A 58 -0.58 -5.75 7.44
C SER A 58 -1.12 -4.55 8.20
N ARG A 59 -1.45 -4.75 9.46
CA ARG A 59 -1.60 -3.66 10.42
C ARG A 59 -0.25 -3.08 10.85
N GLY A 60 0.86 -3.75 10.52
CA GLY A 60 2.24 -3.34 10.75
C GLY A 60 3.07 -3.42 9.47
N GLU A 61 4.17 -4.16 9.51
CA GLU A 61 5.02 -4.44 8.36
C GLU A 61 4.98 -5.93 8.01
N PRO A 62 4.36 -6.31 6.87
CA PRO A 62 4.15 -7.72 6.54
C PRO A 62 5.46 -8.49 6.33
N THR A 63 6.52 -7.85 5.86
CA THR A 63 7.80 -8.53 5.60
C THR A 63 8.54 -8.99 6.85
N LEU A 64 8.06 -8.61 8.04
CA LEU A 64 8.52 -9.20 9.30
C LEU A 64 8.03 -10.65 9.49
N PHE A 65 7.06 -11.10 8.68
CA PHE A 65 6.42 -12.41 8.72
C PHE A 65 6.56 -13.16 7.38
N PRO A 66 7.80 -13.43 6.93
CA PRO A 66 8.04 -13.97 5.60
C PRO A 66 7.48 -15.39 5.40
N ASN A 67 7.38 -16.21 6.45
CA ASN A 67 6.80 -17.55 6.35
C ASN A 67 5.30 -17.45 6.01
N GLN A 68 4.57 -16.57 6.68
CA GLN A 68 3.15 -16.39 6.45
C GLN A 68 2.86 -15.81 5.05
N ILE A 69 3.71 -14.90 4.54
CA ILE A 69 3.63 -14.45 3.14
C ILE A 69 3.76 -15.65 2.20
N THR A 70 4.75 -16.50 2.44
CA THR A 70 4.99 -17.70 1.63
C THR A 70 3.78 -18.64 1.65
N GLU A 71 3.25 -18.95 2.83
CA GLU A 71 2.09 -19.82 3.00
C GLU A 71 0.84 -19.26 2.28
N TYR A 72 0.58 -17.95 2.39
CA TYR A 72 -0.51 -17.33 1.62
C TYR A 72 -0.32 -17.45 0.12
N LEU A 73 0.89 -17.20 -0.39
CA LEU A 73 1.18 -17.34 -1.82
C LEU A 73 1.05 -18.79 -2.29
N GLU A 74 1.47 -19.77 -1.50
CA GLU A 74 1.29 -21.20 -1.79
C GLU A 74 -0.20 -21.56 -1.90
N HIS A 75 -1.02 -21.12 -0.96
CA HIS A 75 -2.48 -21.36 -1.00
C HIS A 75 -3.18 -20.63 -2.16
N LEU A 76 -2.67 -19.47 -2.57
CA LEU A 76 -3.22 -18.69 -3.68
C LEU A 76 -2.99 -19.33 -5.06
N GLN A 77 -2.11 -20.35 -5.17
CA GLN A 77 -1.90 -21.08 -6.43
C GLN A 77 -3.16 -21.85 -6.90
N GLU A 78 -4.07 -22.17 -5.98
CA GLU A 78 -5.30 -22.90 -6.28
C GLU A 78 -6.38 -22.01 -6.96
N PHE A 79 -6.16 -20.67 -7.10
CA PHE A 79 -7.18 -19.72 -7.53
C PHE A 79 -6.71 -18.87 -8.71
N GLY A 80 -7.67 -18.43 -9.54
CA GLY A 80 -7.43 -17.70 -10.80
C GLY A 80 -7.15 -16.21 -10.66
N MET A 81 -6.63 -15.72 -9.52
CA MET A 81 -6.32 -14.32 -9.30
C MET A 81 -4.90 -14.00 -9.79
N PRO A 82 -4.76 -13.36 -10.99
CA PRO A 82 -3.46 -13.19 -11.66
C PRO A 82 -2.54 -12.19 -10.97
N PHE A 83 -3.11 -11.19 -10.29
CA PHE A 83 -2.31 -10.14 -9.65
C PHE A 83 -2.19 -10.37 -8.15
N LYS A 84 -0.96 -10.56 -7.70
CA LYS A 84 -0.63 -10.68 -6.28
C LYS A 84 0.34 -9.55 -5.92
N GLU A 85 -0.08 -8.69 -5.01
CA GLU A 85 0.64 -7.48 -4.59
C GLU A 85 1.04 -7.59 -3.12
N LEU A 86 2.26 -7.22 -2.79
CA LEU A 86 2.74 -7.07 -1.41
C LEU A 86 2.92 -5.59 -1.08
N GLN A 87 2.12 -5.06 -0.16
CA GLN A 87 2.23 -3.70 0.31
C GLN A 87 3.14 -3.61 1.55
N THR A 88 4.20 -2.81 1.47
CA THR A 88 5.27 -2.74 2.46
C THR A 88 5.89 -1.34 2.55
N ASN A 89 6.60 -1.06 3.65
CA ASN A 89 7.52 0.08 3.70
C ASN A 89 8.89 -0.21 3.04
N GLY A 90 9.16 -1.46 2.68
CA GLY A 90 10.38 -1.92 2.01
C GLY A 90 11.63 -1.99 2.88
N ILE A 91 11.63 -1.37 4.05
CA ILE A 91 12.82 -1.17 4.89
C ILE A 91 13.47 -2.50 5.35
N PRO A 92 12.74 -3.51 5.85
CA PRO A 92 13.37 -4.76 6.26
C PRO A 92 14.07 -5.48 5.09
N MET A 93 13.44 -5.44 3.90
CA MET A 93 14.00 -6.08 2.70
C MET A 93 15.24 -5.34 2.21
N ALA A 94 15.15 -4.04 1.99
CA ALA A 94 16.27 -3.22 1.48
C ALA A 94 17.48 -3.23 2.42
N LYS A 95 17.27 -3.21 3.75
CA LYS A 95 18.37 -3.29 4.74
C LYS A 95 19.02 -4.66 4.83
N ASN A 96 18.37 -5.71 4.38
CA ASN A 96 18.90 -7.08 4.45
C ASN A 96 18.55 -7.89 3.19
N MET A 97 18.88 -7.35 2.03
CA MET A 97 18.62 -7.99 0.74
C MET A 97 19.22 -9.40 0.66
N LYS A 98 20.40 -9.63 1.28
CA LYS A 98 20.99 -10.97 1.35
C LYS A 98 20.02 -12.02 1.94
N LYS A 99 19.24 -11.66 2.96
CA LYS A 99 18.21 -12.52 3.55
C LYS A 99 16.97 -12.62 2.69
N TYR A 100 16.54 -11.47 2.12
CA TYR A 100 15.24 -11.39 1.47
C TYR A 100 15.26 -11.78 -0.02
N ARG A 101 16.39 -11.70 -0.70
CA ARG A 101 16.47 -12.07 -2.13
C ARG A 101 15.96 -13.49 -2.41
N PRO A 102 16.40 -14.56 -1.70
CA PRO A 102 15.87 -15.90 -1.93
C PRO A 102 14.35 -16.02 -1.63
N LEU A 103 13.84 -15.22 -0.68
CA LEU A 103 12.41 -15.18 -0.38
C LEU A 103 11.64 -14.49 -1.50
N LEU A 104 12.13 -13.36 -2.00
CA LEU A 104 11.52 -12.61 -3.10
C LEU A 104 11.50 -13.44 -4.40
N GLU A 105 12.59 -14.15 -4.71
CA GLU A 105 12.67 -15.09 -5.84
C GLU A 105 11.62 -16.21 -5.67
N LYS A 106 11.52 -16.83 -4.49
CA LYS A 106 10.47 -17.82 -4.19
C LYS A 106 9.06 -17.23 -4.31
N TRP A 107 8.84 -16.02 -3.81
CA TRP A 107 7.52 -15.37 -3.91
C TRP A 107 7.16 -15.02 -5.36
N TYR A 108 8.13 -14.61 -6.18
CA TYR A 108 7.95 -14.42 -7.60
C TYR A 108 7.53 -15.73 -8.30
N GLU A 109 8.22 -16.84 -8.02
CA GLU A 109 7.86 -18.18 -8.52
C GLU A 109 6.45 -18.61 -8.07
N LEU A 110 6.02 -18.22 -6.86
CA LEU A 110 4.67 -18.40 -6.34
C LEU A 110 3.67 -17.37 -6.88
N GLY A 111 4.07 -16.58 -7.89
CA GLY A 111 3.21 -15.66 -8.62
C GLY A 111 2.98 -14.31 -7.93
N LEU A 112 3.84 -13.89 -6.99
CA LEU A 112 3.87 -12.50 -6.58
C LEU A 112 4.27 -11.64 -7.79
N THR A 113 3.45 -10.64 -8.13
CA THR A 113 3.65 -9.83 -9.33
C THR A 113 4.17 -8.44 -9.01
N HIS A 114 3.74 -7.86 -7.90
CA HIS A 114 4.01 -6.46 -7.58
C HIS A 114 4.48 -6.27 -6.14
N ILE A 115 5.43 -5.36 -5.96
CA ILE A 115 5.77 -4.79 -4.65
C ILE A 115 5.32 -3.34 -4.61
N THR A 116 4.44 -3.01 -3.69
CA THR A 116 4.02 -1.63 -3.44
C THR A 116 4.77 -1.06 -2.25
N ILE A 117 5.61 -0.05 -2.52
CA ILE A 117 6.46 0.60 -1.52
C ILE A 117 5.81 1.90 -1.07
N SER A 118 5.62 2.06 0.24
CA SER A 118 5.10 3.29 0.83
C SER A 118 6.20 4.34 0.96
N THR A 119 5.94 5.56 0.49
CA THR A 119 6.84 6.72 0.57
C THR A 119 6.07 7.98 0.93
N VAL A 120 6.76 9.08 1.23
CA VAL A 120 6.20 10.44 1.32
C VAL A 120 6.91 11.41 0.37
N SER A 121 8.07 11.01 -0.16
CA SER A 121 8.89 11.83 -1.07
C SER A 121 9.81 10.93 -1.91
N ASN A 122 10.39 11.50 -2.98
CA ASN A 122 11.53 10.94 -3.69
C ASN A 122 12.87 11.22 -2.99
N ILE A 123 12.86 12.03 -1.93
CA ILE A 123 14.05 12.42 -1.15
C ILE A 123 14.18 11.49 0.06
N GLU A 124 15.31 10.81 0.19
CA GLU A 124 15.55 9.82 1.25
C GLU A 124 15.49 10.42 2.66
N GLU A 125 16.04 11.62 2.83
CA GLU A 125 16.05 12.33 4.12
C GLU A 125 14.64 12.61 4.63
N ILE A 126 13.71 12.97 3.73
CA ILE A 126 12.31 13.21 4.07
C ILE A 126 11.62 11.90 4.46
N ASN A 127 11.82 10.83 3.70
CA ASN A 127 11.30 9.51 4.05
C ASN A 127 11.87 9.03 5.40
N LYS A 128 13.17 9.26 5.66
CA LYS A 128 13.80 8.94 6.93
C LYS A 128 13.14 9.67 8.09
N GLU A 129 12.94 10.98 7.96
CA GLU A 129 12.32 11.82 8.99
C GLU A 129 10.94 11.30 9.40
N VAL A 130 10.15 10.86 8.42
CA VAL A 130 8.77 10.40 8.64
C VAL A 130 8.70 8.95 9.12
N TYR A 131 9.44 8.06 8.49
CA TYR A 131 9.33 6.63 8.76
C TYR A 131 10.28 6.12 9.86
N THR A 132 11.50 6.64 9.88
CA THR A 132 12.56 6.14 10.77
C THR A 132 13.43 7.28 11.33
N PRO A 133 12.85 8.26 12.05
CA PRO A 133 13.57 9.47 12.50
C PRO A 133 14.80 9.16 13.37
N HIS A 134 14.80 8.01 14.04
CA HIS A 134 15.93 7.58 14.89
C HIS A 134 17.01 6.79 14.14
N ALA A 135 16.80 6.47 12.85
CA ALA A 135 17.80 5.77 12.07
C ALA A 135 18.90 6.71 11.58
N LYS A 136 20.13 6.20 11.46
CA LYS A 136 21.25 6.99 10.89
C LYS A 136 21.02 7.29 9.40
N GLN A 137 20.52 6.32 8.66
CA GLN A 137 20.27 6.41 7.21
C GLN A 137 18.92 5.75 6.87
N TYR A 138 18.30 6.24 5.80
CA TYR A 138 17.18 5.57 5.16
C TYR A 138 17.69 4.46 4.22
N ILE A 139 16.81 3.84 3.50
CA ILE A 139 17.16 2.90 2.42
C ILE A 139 17.46 3.68 1.14
N ASP A 140 18.40 3.21 0.34
CA ASP A 140 18.57 3.64 -1.05
C ASP A 140 17.41 3.06 -1.87
N LEU A 141 16.42 3.91 -2.15
CA LEU A 141 15.18 3.50 -2.82
C LEU A 141 15.45 3.10 -4.27
N SER A 142 16.34 3.82 -4.97
CA SER A 142 16.68 3.51 -6.36
C SER A 142 17.35 2.13 -6.50
N LYS A 143 18.30 1.86 -5.61
CA LYS A 143 18.95 0.55 -5.55
C LYS A 143 17.95 -0.56 -5.24
N PHE A 144 17.07 -0.35 -4.26
CA PHE A 144 16.08 -1.35 -3.87
C PHE A 144 15.11 -1.65 -5.02
N ILE A 145 14.63 -0.63 -5.74
CA ILE A 145 13.79 -0.80 -6.93
C ILE A 145 14.52 -1.63 -8.00
N SER A 146 15.80 -1.31 -8.28
CA SER A 146 16.59 -2.08 -9.24
C SER A 146 16.72 -3.56 -8.84
N GLU A 147 16.94 -3.85 -7.56
CA GLU A 147 17.04 -5.23 -7.05
C GLU A 147 15.72 -6.01 -7.17
N LEU A 148 14.57 -5.34 -7.05
CA LEU A 148 13.26 -5.94 -7.29
C LEU A 148 13.02 -6.25 -8.77
N HIS A 149 13.39 -5.33 -9.66
CA HIS A 149 13.29 -5.52 -11.11
C HIS A 149 14.21 -6.65 -11.61
N GLU A 150 15.40 -6.83 -11.04
CA GLU A 150 16.28 -7.96 -11.36
C GLU A 150 15.64 -9.32 -11.08
N ILE A 151 14.71 -9.41 -10.13
CA ILE A 151 13.95 -10.62 -9.82
C ILE A 151 12.77 -10.80 -10.79
N GLY A 152 12.34 -9.73 -11.47
CA GLY A 152 11.17 -9.70 -12.35
C GLY A 152 9.90 -9.13 -11.71
N LEU A 153 10.00 -8.58 -10.49
CA LEU A 153 8.88 -7.98 -9.80
C LEU A 153 8.62 -6.56 -10.31
N SER A 154 7.37 -6.24 -10.57
CA SER A 154 6.94 -4.86 -10.83
C SER A 154 6.88 -4.05 -9.53
N VAL A 155 7.14 -2.75 -9.64
CA VAL A 155 7.16 -1.83 -8.49
C VAL A 155 6.08 -0.77 -8.63
N ARG A 156 5.30 -0.58 -7.55
CA ARG A 156 4.44 0.58 -7.37
C ARG A 156 4.95 1.43 -6.22
N LEU A 157 5.07 2.73 -6.43
CA LEU A 157 5.32 3.67 -5.35
C LEU A 157 4.00 4.29 -4.90
N THR A 158 3.66 4.17 -3.63
CA THR A 158 2.54 4.89 -3.03
C THR A 158 3.07 6.02 -2.17
N CYS A 159 2.89 7.25 -2.66
CA CYS A 159 3.29 8.47 -1.97
C CYS A 159 2.12 9.00 -1.13
N VAL A 160 2.31 9.07 0.19
CA VAL A 160 1.37 9.79 1.07
C VAL A 160 1.64 11.28 0.93
N CYS A 161 0.68 12.01 0.36
CA CYS A 161 0.83 13.43 0.05
C CYS A 161 0.50 14.31 1.26
N THR A 162 1.44 15.17 1.61
CA THR A 162 1.32 16.18 2.67
C THR A 162 1.60 17.57 2.09
N LYS A 163 1.18 18.62 2.80
CA LYS A 163 1.37 20.01 2.34
C LYS A 163 2.84 20.40 2.18
N GLU A 164 3.75 19.79 2.96
CA GLU A 164 5.17 20.14 2.92
C GLU A 164 5.93 19.47 1.77
N TRP A 165 5.58 18.21 1.46
CA TRP A 165 6.45 17.38 0.63
C TRP A 165 5.82 16.92 -0.69
N MET A 166 4.49 17.06 -0.83
CA MET A 166 3.80 16.61 -2.06
C MET A 166 2.50 17.39 -2.28
N SER A 167 2.58 18.72 -2.32
CA SER A 167 1.43 19.61 -2.53
C SER A 167 1.55 20.53 -3.75
N THR A 168 2.74 20.65 -4.33
CA THR A 168 2.99 21.52 -5.48
C THR A 168 3.21 20.74 -6.76
N SER A 169 2.85 21.33 -7.90
CA SER A 169 3.10 20.75 -9.24
C SER A 169 4.58 20.42 -9.45
N LYS A 170 5.49 21.23 -8.89
CA LYS A 170 6.93 20.99 -8.98
C LYS A 170 7.33 19.69 -8.26
N GLN A 171 6.85 19.49 -7.03
CA GLN A 171 7.14 18.28 -6.24
C GLN A 171 6.56 17.02 -6.93
N VAL A 172 5.33 17.12 -7.47
CA VAL A 172 4.70 16.03 -8.21
C VAL A 172 5.51 15.69 -9.45
N LYS A 173 5.95 16.70 -10.21
CA LYS A 173 6.80 16.49 -11.39
C LYS A 173 8.10 15.79 -11.02
N GLU A 174 8.82 16.27 -10.02
CA GLU A 174 10.09 15.69 -9.56
C GLU A 174 9.91 14.23 -9.09
N TYR A 175 8.79 13.93 -8.42
CA TYR A 175 8.48 12.57 -7.99
C TYR A 175 8.17 11.64 -9.18
N ILE A 176 7.42 12.13 -10.17
CA ILE A 176 7.13 11.39 -11.41
C ILE A 176 8.42 11.13 -12.20
N GLU A 177 9.31 12.12 -12.32
CA GLU A 177 10.59 11.98 -12.98
C GLU A 177 11.51 10.98 -12.26
N PHE A 178 11.52 10.99 -10.92
CA PHE A 178 12.20 9.98 -10.11
C PHE A 178 11.64 8.56 -10.38
N ALA A 179 10.34 8.39 -10.36
CA ALA A 179 9.71 7.11 -10.64
C ALA A 179 10.06 6.61 -12.05
N LYS A 180 9.97 7.47 -13.06
CA LYS A 180 10.31 7.16 -14.44
C LYS A 180 11.77 6.78 -14.62
N SER A 181 12.70 7.52 -14.00
CA SER A 181 14.15 7.23 -14.07
C SER A 181 14.51 5.88 -13.45
N ASN A 182 13.74 5.45 -12.46
CA ASN A 182 13.86 4.14 -11.81
C ASN A 182 12.99 3.05 -12.44
N LYS A 183 12.32 3.33 -13.57
CA LYS A 183 11.45 2.39 -14.31
C LYS A 183 10.29 1.83 -13.46
N VAL A 184 9.81 2.60 -12.49
CA VAL A 184 8.65 2.24 -11.67
C VAL A 184 7.42 2.13 -12.55
N GLU A 185 6.66 1.04 -12.45
CA GLU A 185 5.51 0.79 -13.31
C GLU A 185 4.33 1.69 -12.96
N GLN A 186 4.11 1.99 -11.69
CA GLN A 186 3.01 2.85 -11.28
C GLN A 186 3.35 3.72 -10.07
N VAL A 187 2.90 4.97 -10.12
CA VAL A 187 2.86 5.90 -8.99
C VAL A 187 1.43 6.05 -8.49
N THR A 188 1.22 6.01 -7.18
CA THR A 188 -0.04 6.39 -6.55
C THR A 188 0.21 7.58 -5.63
N LEU A 189 -0.36 8.73 -5.96
CA LEU A 189 -0.40 9.91 -5.10
C LEU A 189 -1.64 9.81 -4.20
N ARG A 190 -1.44 9.73 -2.90
CA ARG A 190 -2.52 9.51 -1.93
C ARG A 190 -2.53 10.62 -0.88
N PRO A 191 -3.44 11.59 -0.98
CA PRO A 191 -3.65 12.57 0.08
C PRO A 191 -3.92 11.91 1.43
N LEU A 192 -3.49 12.53 2.52
CA LEU A 192 -3.80 12.08 3.87
C LEU A 192 -5.32 11.97 4.07
N ASN A 193 -5.73 10.95 4.81
CA ASN A 193 -7.11 10.84 5.27
C ASN A 193 -7.37 11.88 6.37
N ASP A 194 -8.50 12.57 6.31
CA ASP A 194 -8.85 13.64 7.24
C ASP A 194 -9.43 13.15 8.57
N GLU A 195 -9.78 11.87 8.68
CA GLU A 195 -10.41 11.29 9.86
C GLU A 195 -9.53 10.21 10.51
N TYR A 196 -9.12 10.45 11.74
CA TYR A 196 -8.41 9.48 12.56
C TYR A 196 -9.01 9.39 13.97
N ARG A 197 -8.98 8.20 14.57
CA ARG A 197 -9.49 7.97 15.92
C ARG A 197 -8.54 8.46 17.00
N ARG A 198 -7.22 8.41 16.74
CA ARG A 198 -6.20 8.78 17.71
C ARG A 198 -5.95 10.27 17.68
N GLU A 199 -6.17 10.96 18.80
CA GLU A 199 -6.01 12.41 18.94
C GLU A 199 -4.63 12.90 18.48
N THR A 200 -3.56 12.22 18.90
CA THR A 200 -2.18 12.59 18.52
C THR A 200 -1.92 12.48 17.01
N ALA A 201 -2.50 11.47 16.33
CA ALA A 201 -2.43 11.33 14.89
C ALA A 201 -3.26 12.40 14.19
N GLN A 202 -4.46 12.72 14.74
CA GLN A 202 -5.33 13.77 14.19
C GLN A 202 -4.64 15.13 14.25
N VAL A 203 -4.01 15.51 15.38
CA VAL A 203 -3.26 16.75 15.49
C VAL A 203 -2.13 16.84 14.46
N TRP A 204 -1.40 15.73 14.26
CA TRP A 204 -0.35 15.71 13.23
C TRP A 204 -0.95 15.89 11.84
N ILE A 205 -2.02 15.18 11.52
CA ILE A 205 -2.68 15.24 10.22
C ILE A 205 -3.23 16.62 9.93
N ASP A 206 -3.90 17.25 10.90
CA ASP A 206 -4.43 18.60 10.75
C ASP A 206 -3.35 19.65 10.46
N ASN A 207 -2.13 19.42 10.97
CA ASN A 207 -0.98 20.25 10.69
C ASN A 207 -0.28 19.95 9.36
N HIS A 208 -0.47 18.76 8.77
CA HIS A 208 0.28 18.30 7.58
C HIS A 208 -0.61 17.94 6.38
N LYS A 209 -1.92 17.93 6.53
CA LYS A 209 -2.82 17.62 5.40
C LYS A 209 -2.80 18.74 4.36
N MET A 210 -2.98 18.32 3.13
CA MET A 210 -3.14 19.22 2.00
C MET A 210 -4.47 19.96 2.09
N SER A 211 -4.47 21.25 1.69
CA SER A 211 -5.70 21.98 1.44
C SER A 211 -6.46 21.43 0.21
N ASN A 212 -7.72 21.83 0.04
CA ASN A 212 -8.45 21.49 -1.18
C ASN A 212 -7.84 22.17 -2.41
N GLU A 213 -7.27 23.37 -2.23
CA GLU A 213 -6.56 24.09 -3.29
C GLU A 213 -5.31 23.32 -3.74
N ASP A 214 -4.50 22.80 -2.80
CA ASP A 214 -3.34 21.94 -3.13
C ASP A 214 -3.75 20.70 -3.94
N LYS A 215 -4.83 20.03 -3.50
CA LYS A 215 -5.37 18.85 -4.21
C LYS A 215 -5.82 19.20 -5.63
N GLU A 216 -6.46 20.35 -5.80
CA GLU A 216 -6.92 20.82 -7.11
C GLU A 216 -5.74 21.24 -8.00
N ASN A 217 -4.74 21.89 -7.47
CA ASN A 217 -3.52 22.24 -8.20
C ASN A 217 -2.80 21.00 -8.74
N ILE A 218 -2.76 19.90 -7.95
CA ILE A 218 -2.21 18.63 -8.44
C ILE A 218 -3.07 18.05 -9.56
N ARG A 219 -4.41 18.05 -9.43
CA ARG A 219 -5.30 17.56 -10.48
C ARG A 219 -5.13 18.36 -11.76
N ASN A 220 -5.06 19.68 -11.66
CA ASN A 220 -4.88 20.56 -12.82
C ASN A 220 -3.54 20.24 -13.51
N TYR A 221 -2.46 20.10 -12.73
CA TYR A 221 -1.16 19.70 -13.28
C TYR A 221 -1.25 18.35 -14.03
N LEU A 222 -1.90 17.33 -13.44
CA LEU A 222 -2.03 16.02 -14.05
C LEU A 222 -2.94 16.07 -15.32
N ASN A 223 -4.00 16.88 -15.31
CA ASN A 223 -4.87 17.08 -16.47
C ASN A 223 -4.16 17.82 -17.61
N GLU A 224 -3.31 18.79 -17.30
CA GLU A 224 -2.58 19.59 -18.29
C GLU A 224 -1.37 18.84 -18.89
N ASN A 225 -0.75 17.95 -18.13
CA ASN A 225 0.50 17.30 -18.51
C ASN A 225 0.36 15.78 -18.77
N GLY A 226 -0.83 15.23 -18.57
CA GLY A 226 -1.12 13.80 -18.75
C GLY A 226 -2.37 13.56 -19.57
N THR A 227 -2.54 12.29 -19.96
CA THR A 227 -3.75 11.78 -20.59
C THR A 227 -4.48 10.90 -19.57
N VAL A 228 -5.79 11.14 -19.37
CA VAL A 228 -6.61 10.26 -18.54
C VAL A 228 -6.72 8.90 -19.20
N LEU A 229 -6.28 7.86 -18.50
CA LEU A 229 -6.38 6.47 -18.93
C LEU A 229 -7.65 5.82 -18.39
N MET A 230 -8.00 6.12 -17.13
CA MET A 230 -9.15 5.50 -16.47
C MET A 230 -9.64 6.36 -15.30
N GLU A 231 -10.94 6.46 -15.17
CA GLU A 231 -11.59 6.98 -13.96
C GLU A 231 -12.11 5.80 -13.12
N LEU A 232 -11.55 5.63 -11.94
CA LEU A 232 -11.99 4.63 -10.99
C LEU A 232 -12.99 5.27 -10.03
N ASN A 233 -14.26 4.90 -10.17
CA ASN A 233 -15.34 5.50 -9.39
C ASN A 233 -15.00 5.46 -7.88
N ARG A 234 -14.98 6.64 -7.25
CA ARG A 234 -14.67 6.83 -5.80
C ARG A 234 -13.28 6.36 -5.34
N ILE A 235 -12.37 6.02 -6.26
CA ILE A 235 -11.00 5.58 -5.95
C ILE A 235 -9.99 6.63 -6.39
N GLY A 236 -10.15 7.17 -7.59
CA GLY A 236 -9.26 8.15 -8.17
C GLY A 236 -9.20 8.07 -9.67
N THR A 237 -8.34 8.88 -10.25
CA THR A 237 -8.10 8.95 -11.68
C THR A 237 -6.69 8.47 -12.01
N VAL A 238 -6.57 7.66 -13.03
CA VAL A 238 -5.30 7.14 -13.56
C VAL A 238 -4.92 7.93 -14.80
N TYR A 239 -3.70 8.41 -14.85
CA TYR A 239 -3.13 9.20 -15.91
C TYR A 239 -1.91 8.51 -16.53
N ASP A 240 -1.69 8.72 -17.80
CA ASP A 240 -0.36 8.65 -18.41
C ASP A 240 0.24 10.05 -18.40
N VAL A 241 1.31 10.25 -17.65
CA VAL A 241 2.07 11.50 -17.61
C VAL A 241 3.42 11.27 -18.28
N ASN A 242 3.50 11.59 -19.56
CA ASN A 242 4.71 11.39 -20.38
C ASN A 242 5.27 9.94 -20.32
N GLY A 243 4.41 8.93 -20.36
CA GLY A 243 4.76 7.52 -20.32
C GLY A 243 4.91 6.96 -18.90
N GLN A 244 4.60 7.74 -17.85
CA GLN A 244 4.52 7.24 -16.48
C GLN A 244 3.07 7.08 -16.06
N ASN A 245 2.70 5.87 -15.60
CA ASN A 245 1.37 5.63 -15.03
C ASN A 245 1.29 6.27 -13.64
N VAL A 246 0.36 7.20 -13.46
CA VAL A 246 0.15 7.96 -12.23
C VAL A 246 -1.31 7.89 -11.82
N MET A 247 -1.57 7.42 -10.62
CA MET A 247 -2.90 7.45 -10.02
C MET A 247 -2.97 8.56 -8.97
N PHE A 248 -3.93 9.47 -9.10
CA PHE A 248 -4.29 10.38 -8.03
C PHE A 248 -5.51 9.82 -7.30
N SER A 249 -5.29 9.29 -6.10
CA SER A 249 -6.33 8.61 -5.34
C SER A 249 -7.13 9.56 -4.46
N VAL A 250 -8.41 9.28 -4.30
CA VAL A 250 -9.26 9.92 -3.29
C VAL A 250 -9.06 9.16 -1.97
N PRO A 251 -8.86 9.87 -0.84
CA PRO A 251 -8.83 9.21 0.47
C PRO A 251 -10.10 8.40 0.71
N LEU A 252 -9.94 7.22 1.29
CA LEU A 252 -11.09 6.43 1.73
C LEU A 252 -11.66 7.10 2.98
N THR A 253 -12.75 7.86 2.81
CA THR A 253 -13.50 8.46 3.91
C THR A 253 -14.73 7.62 4.22
N LYS A 254 -15.31 7.77 5.43
CA LYS A 254 -16.56 7.11 5.81
C LYS A 254 -17.71 7.36 4.82
N TYR A 255 -17.67 8.50 4.12
CA TYR A 255 -18.68 8.90 3.12
C TYR A 255 -18.50 8.25 1.75
N THR A 256 -17.33 7.65 1.45
CA THR A 256 -17.12 6.92 0.18
C THR A 256 -17.75 5.53 0.19
N ASN A 257 -18.21 5.08 1.36
CA ASN A 257 -18.95 3.82 1.53
C ASN A 257 -20.48 4.01 1.46
N ASN A 258 -20.95 5.06 0.78
CA ASN A 258 -22.38 5.31 0.67
C ASN A 258 -23.10 4.15 -0.04
N SER A 259 -24.25 3.82 0.51
CA SER A 259 -25.19 2.73 0.25
C SER A 259 -25.72 2.58 -1.19
N ASP A 260 -25.32 3.44 -2.12
CA ASP A 260 -25.88 3.49 -3.48
C ASP A 260 -25.11 2.66 -4.51
N SER A 261 -24.00 2.00 -4.12
CA SER A 261 -23.33 1.06 -4.99
C SER A 261 -23.58 -0.37 -4.49
N ASN A 262 -24.15 -1.22 -5.34
CA ASN A 262 -24.25 -2.67 -5.11
C ASN A 262 -22.88 -3.38 -5.17
N GLU A 263 -21.78 -2.64 -5.06
CA GLU A 263 -20.43 -3.15 -5.21
C GLU A 263 -19.64 -3.06 -3.90
N ALA A 264 -19.18 -4.20 -3.40
CA ALA A 264 -18.19 -4.24 -2.34
C ALA A 264 -16.80 -3.93 -2.92
N ARG A 265 -16.18 -2.82 -2.49
CA ARG A 265 -14.87 -2.37 -3.02
C ARG A 265 -13.73 -3.28 -2.60
N ASN A 266 -13.79 -3.85 -1.41
CA ASN A 266 -12.72 -4.60 -0.81
C ASN A 266 -13.27 -5.71 0.07
N LEU A 267 -12.68 -6.88 -0.05
CA LEU A 267 -12.85 -7.98 0.88
C LEU A 267 -11.56 -8.07 1.70
N ILE A 268 -11.66 -8.07 3.02
CA ILE A 268 -10.49 -8.09 3.89
C ILE A 268 -10.53 -9.39 4.70
N PHE A 269 -9.55 -10.26 4.44
CA PHE A 269 -9.38 -11.48 5.19
C PHE A 269 -8.43 -11.27 6.37
N PHE A 270 -8.87 -11.63 7.56
CA PHE A 270 -8.09 -11.64 8.80
C PHE A 270 -7.70 -13.07 9.18
N GLN A 271 -6.57 -13.24 9.87
CA GLN A 271 -6.03 -14.56 10.22
C GLN A 271 -6.97 -15.40 11.09
N ASP A 272 -7.83 -14.75 11.90
CA ASP A 272 -8.86 -15.41 12.71
C ASP A 272 -9.94 -16.12 11.85
N GLY A 273 -9.92 -15.88 10.53
CA GLY A 273 -10.82 -16.47 9.55
C GLY A 273 -12.00 -15.59 9.20
N HIS A 274 -12.11 -14.40 9.75
CA HIS A 274 -13.16 -13.47 9.37
C HIS A 274 -12.85 -12.77 8.05
N ILE A 275 -13.89 -12.60 7.23
CA ILE A 275 -13.90 -11.71 6.08
C ILE A 275 -14.73 -10.48 6.45
N ARG A 276 -14.16 -9.29 6.23
CA ARG A 276 -14.81 -8.01 6.51
C ARG A 276 -14.79 -7.11 5.30
N TYR A 277 -15.73 -6.17 5.25
CA TYR A 277 -15.75 -5.10 4.24
C TYR A 277 -14.89 -3.90 4.62
N GLU A 278 -14.60 -3.74 5.92
CA GLU A 278 -13.88 -2.60 6.48
C GLU A 278 -12.82 -3.03 7.50
N TRP A 279 -11.77 -2.21 7.62
CA TRP A 279 -10.65 -2.46 8.54
C TRP A 279 -11.03 -2.30 10.02
N GLU A 280 -11.97 -1.41 10.31
CA GLU A 280 -12.22 -0.90 11.66
C GLU A 280 -13.52 -1.39 12.26
N LYS A 281 -14.56 -1.65 11.44
CA LYS A 281 -15.87 -2.03 11.94
C LYS A 281 -15.99 -3.54 12.14
N GLU A 282 -16.18 -3.93 13.40
CA GLU A 282 -16.39 -5.33 13.76
C GLU A 282 -17.73 -5.87 13.22
N GLY A 283 -18.72 -5.02 12.96
CA GLY A 283 -20.02 -5.42 12.43
C GLY A 283 -20.08 -5.73 10.93
N GLY A 284 -19.01 -5.47 10.19
CA GLY A 284 -18.95 -5.75 8.74
C GLY A 284 -18.45 -7.16 8.40
N ILE A 285 -18.77 -8.16 9.22
CA ILE A 285 -18.31 -9.55 9.04
C ILE A 285 -19.19 -10.26 8.02
N LEU A 286 -18.57 -10.80 6.97
CA LEU A 286 -19.22 -11.59 5.94
C LEU A 286 -19.11 -13.10 6.23
N LEU A 287 -18.04 -13.55 6.87
CA LEU A 287 -17.77 -14.92 7.24
C LEU A 287 -17.08 -14.99 8.58
#